data_d2a486b4d48ea2235bcaa72c1eddc305
#
_entry.id   d2a486b4d48ea2235bcaa72c1eddc305
#
_cell.length_a   1.000
_cell.length_b   1.000
_cell.length_c   1.000
_cell.angle_alpha   90.00
_cell.angle_beta   90.00
_cell.angle_gamma   90.00
#
_symmetry.space_group_name_H-M   'P 1'
#
loop_
_entity.id
_entity.type
_entity.pdbx_description
1 polymer ?
#
loop_
_entity_poly.entity_id
_entity_poly.type
_entity_poly.pdbx_seq_one_letter_code
_entity_poly.pdbx_strand_id
1 'polypeptide(L)'
;DPRFVIVGNHDVPYWSLMARVFSPWKAFERATGHPAHDHEFLSPDLMVRGVVTARGWQARMNWSKGVIDLDQTRQAAEALRQAPVGALRVLACHHPLVEMIGAPMTGEVKRGEAAARIFAEAGVELIATGHVHVPFALPISLADHCSYAVGCGTLSHRERGAPPSFNQIDWDALHITVTAMAWIGDRFEPDQVWRLPRRQDTRLPATAPDPNQAGAMEKAAV
;
A
#
# COMPACT_ATOMS: atom_id res chain seq x y z
N ASP A 1 -18.64 -9.42 -4.98
CA ASP A 1 -17.74 -8.27 -4.89
C ASP A 1 -16.31 -8.73 -5.10
N PRO A 2 -15.49 -7.98 -5.85
CA PRO A 2 -14.10 -8.34 -6.08
C PRO A 2 -13.32 -8.33 -4.76
N ARG A 3 -12.44 -9.32 -4.58
CA ARG A 3 -11.58 -9.44 -3.41
C ARG A 3 -10.14 -9.49 -3.85
N PHE A 4 -9.29 -8.72 -3.18
CA PHE A 4 -7.86 -8.73 -3.39
C PHE A 4 -7.17 -9.08 -2.07
N VAL A 5 -6.47 -10.20 -2.01
CA VAL A 5 -5.88 -10.72 -0.78
C VAL A 5 -4.39 -10.91 -0.97
N ILE A 6 -3.60 -10.47 -0.02
CA ILE A 6 -2.13 -10.64 -0.02
C ILE A 6 -1.68 -11.47 1.18
N VAL A 7 -0.60 -12.21 1.01
CA VAL A 7 -0.03 -13.04 2.06
C VAL A 7 0.74 -12.20 3.08
N GLY A 8 0.49 -12.44 4.38
CA GLY A 8 1.22 -11.86 5.49
C GLY A 8 2.21 -12.84 6.14
N ASN A 9 2.99 -12.36 7.08
CA ASN A 9 3.97 -13.18 7.80
C ASN A 9 3.35 -14.26 8.70
N HIS A 10 2.08 -14.10 9.10
CA HIS A 10 1.34 -15.09 9.87
C HIS A 10 0.71 -16.19 9.01
N ASP A 11 0.61 -15.99 7.70
CA ASP A 11 0.12 -17.01 6.76
C ASP A 11 1.22 -18.03 6.40
N VAL A 12 2.48 -17.73 6.76
CA VAL A 12 3.62 -18.63 6.57
C VAL A 12 3.70 -19.61 7.73
N PRO A 13 3.85 -20.95 7.49
CA PRO A 13 3.87 -21.94 8.55
C PRO A 13 4.86 -21.63 9.66
N TYR A 14 4.40 -21.63 10.90
CA TYR A 14 5.23 -21.35 12.07
C TYR A 14 5.90 -22.59 12.65
N TRP A 15 5.16 -23.70 12.72
CA TRP A 15 5.58 -24.92 13.43
C TRP A 15 6.28 -25.95 12.55
N SER A 16 6.14 -25.89 11.24
CA SER A 16 6.74 -26.83 10.30
C SER A 16 7.81 -26.16 9.47
N LEU A 17 9.07 -26.40 9.80
CA LEU A 17 10.21 -25.88 9.05
C LEU A 17 10.19 -26.36 7.59
N MET A 18 9.84 -27.63 7.36
CA MET A 18 9.75 -28.20 6.01
C MET A 18 8.66 -27.51 5.17
N ALA A 19 7.47 -27.36 5.72
CA ALA A 19 6.39 -26.64 5.03
C ALA A 19 6.77 -25.18 4.80
N ARG A 20 7.42 -24.55 5.78
CA ARG A 20 7.87 -23.16 5.69
C ARG A 20 8.89 -22.93 4.57
N VAL A 21 9.82 -23.87 4.38
CA VAL A 21 10.88 -23.76 3.37
C VAL A 21 10.39 -24.14 1.97
N PHE A 22 9.65 -25.25 1.85
CA PHE A 22 9.31 -25.83 0.54
C PHE A 22 7.93 -25.45 0.01
N SER A 23 7.02 -25.02 0.88
CA SER A 23 5.65 -24.63 0.48
C SER A 23 5.06 -23.54 1.39
N PRO A 24 5.76 -22.38 1.51
CA PRO A 24 5.45 -21.38 2.53
C PRO A 24 4.05 -20.78 2.41
N TRP A 25 3.45 -20.74 1.23
CA TRP A 25 2.18 -20.07 0.98
C TRP A 25 1.02 -21.03 0.69
N LYS A 26 1.26 -22.34 0.68
CA LYS A 26 0.25 -23.35 0.34
C LYS A 26 -1.01 -23.31 1.22
N ALA A 27 -0.89 -22.96 2.49
CA ALA A 27 -2.03 -22.81 3.39
C ALA A 27 -2.87 -21.58 3.02
N PHE A 28 -2.23 -20.46 2.73
CA PHE A 28 -2.87 -19.24 2.25
C PHE A 28 -3.61 -19.49 0.92
N GLU A 29 -2.94 -20.06 -0.07
CA GLU A 29 -3.50 -20.37 -1.39
C GLU A 29 -4.73 -21.29 -1.31
N ARG A 30 -4.68 -22.29 -0.42
CA ARG A 30 -5.82 -23.17 -0.17
C ARG A 30 -6.98 -22.45 0.49
N ALA A 31 -6.71 -21.57 1.44
CA ALA A 31 -7.74 -20.86 2.20
C ALA A 31 -8.41 -19.76 1.38
N THR A 32 -7.66 -19.08 0.51
CA THR A 32 -8.16 -17.95 -0.28
C THR A 32 -8.63 -18.35 -1.67
N GLY A 33 -8.14 -19.46 -2.21
CA GLY A 33 -8.35 -19.87 -3.60
C GLY A 33 -7.50 -19.08 -4.60
N HIS A 34 -6.56 -18.23 -4.11
CA HIS A 34 -5.72 -17.37 -4.93
C HIS A 34 -4.24 -17.74 -4.77
N PRO A 35 -3.41 -17.64 -5.84
CA PRO A 35 -1.97 -17.82 -5.72
C PRO A 35 -1.38 -16.74 -4.82
N ALA A 36 -0.24 -16.99 -4.16
CA ALA A 36 0.43 -15.99 -3.33
C ALA A 36 1.09 -14.87 -4.15
N HIS A 37 1.40 -15.14 -5.40
CA HIS A 37 2.07 -14.24 -6.34
C HIS A 37 1.13 -13.79 -7.45
N ASP A 38 1.50 -12.71 -8.15
CA ASP A 38 0.87 -12.21 -9.38
C ASP A 38 -0.58 -11.80 -9.23
N HIS A 39 -0.97 -11.37 -8.02
CA HIS A 39 -2.28 -10.77 -7.81
C HIS A 39 -2.41 -9.44 -8.53
N GLU A 40 -3.45 -9.33 -9.34
CA GLU A 40 -3.83 -8.09 -10.01
C GLU A 40 -5.33 -7.87 -9.89
N PHE A 41 -5.71 -6.63 -9.67
CA PHE A 41 -7.07 -6.14 -9.85
C PHE A 41 -7.02 -4.94 -10.80
N LEU A 42 -7.86 -4.96 -11.82
CA LEU A 42 -7.93 -3.91 -12.82
C LEU A 42 -9.38 -3.49 -13.05
N SER A 43 -9.63 -2.19 -12.97
CA SER A 43 -10.85 -1.52 -13.42
C SER A 43 -10.48 -0.27 -14.22
N PRO A 44 -11.43 0.44 -14.84
CA PRO A 44 -11.14 1.66 -15.59
C PRO A 44 -10.47 2.77 -14.76
N ASP A 45 -10.69 2.79 -13.45
CA ASP A 45 -10.28 3.86 -12.53
C ASP A 45 -9.31 3.40 -11.42
N LEU A 46 -9.02 2.09 -11.33
CA LEU A 46 -8.16 1.52 -10.30
C LEU A 46 -7.34 0.34 -10.83
N MET A 47 -6.04 0.35 -10.57
CA MET A 47 -5.19 -0.82 -10.74
C MET A 47 -4.45 -1.12 -9.44
N VAL A 48 -4.59 -2.36 -8.96
CA VAL A 48 -3.89 -2.87 -7.78
C VAL A 48 -2.98 -4.03 -8.16
N ARG A 49 -1.74 -3.98 -7.73
CA ARG A 49 -0.77 -5.11 -7.85
C ARG A 49 -0.32 -5.54 -6.47
N GLY A 50 -0.30 -6.85 -6.25
CA GLY A 50 0.25 -7.46 -5.04
C GLY A 50 1.70 -7.86 -5.20
N VAL A 51 2.52 -7.66 -4.15
CA VAL A 51 3.86 -8.23 -4.06
C VAL A 51 4.06 -8.95 -2.73
N VAL A 52 4.76 -10.08 -2.77
CA VAL A 52 5.03 -10.89 -1.58
C VAL A 52 6.25 -10.37 -0.85
N THR A 53 6.06 -9.93 0.38
CA THR A 53 7.14 -9.56 1.31
C THR A 53 7.35 -10.58 2.43
N ALA A 54 6.40 -11.50 2.65
CA ALA A 54 6.48 -12.56 3.65
C ALA A 54 7.15 -13.81 3.06
N ARG A 55 8.38 -14.12 3.50
CA ARG A 55 9.17 -15.24 3.00
C ARG A 55 9.13 -16.44 3.95
N GLY A 56 9.14 -17.62 3.38
CA GLY A 56 9.26 -18.85 4.15
C GLY A 56 10.62 -18.98 4.84
N TRP A 57 11.69 -18.67 4.13
CA TRP A 57 13.06 -18.68 4.64
C TRP A 57 13.79 -17.38 4.32
N GLN A 58 14.65 -16.97 5.24
CA GLN A 58 15.51 -15.80 5.10
C GLN A 58 16.78 -16.00 5.93
N ALA A 59 17.91 -15.49 5.44
CA ALA A 59 19.19 -15.49 6.15
C ALA A 59 19.22 -14.38 7.23
N ARG A 60 18.30 -14.45 8.21
CA ARG A 60 18.23 -13.55 9.39
C ARG A 60 17.50 -14.24 10.54
N MET A 61 17.81 -13.85 11.77
CA MET A 61 17.21 -14.43 12.97
C MET A 61 15.71 -14.14 13.11
N ASN A 62 15.29 -12.95 12.77
CA ASN A 62 13.89 -12.57 12.85
C ASN A 62 13.19 -12.76 11.49
N TRP A 63 12.41 -13.82 11.37
CA TRP A 63 11.68 -14.20 10.17
C TRP A 63 10.32 -13.50 10.01
N SER A 64 9.91 -12.70 10.98
CA SER A 64 8.71 -11.84 10.83
C SER A 64 8.97 -10.61 9.99
N LYS A 65 10.22 -10.24 9.75
CA LYS A 65 10.61 -9.10 8.92
C LYS A 65 10.51 -9.46 7.45
N GLY A 66 10.10 -8.47 6.63
CA GLY A 66 9.90 -8.67 5.20
C GLY A 66 11.20 -8.74 4.39
N VAL A 67 11.12 -9.41 3.27
CA VAL A 67 12.13 -9.35 2.18
C VAL A 67 11.37 -9.22 0.88
N ILE A 68 11.69 -8.23 0.07
CA ILE A 68 11.11 -8.06 -1.26
C ILE A 68 12.05 -8.56 -2.35
N ASP A 69 11.48 -9.14 -3.40
CA ASP A 69 12.19 -9.56 -4.59
C ASP A 69 12.18 -8.42 -5.62
N LEU A 70 13.35 -8.04 -6.14
CA LEU A 70 13.44 -6.92 -7.08
C LEU A 70 12.98 -7.28 -8.49
N ASP A 71 12.99 -8.55 -8.88
CA ASP A 71 12.46 -8.95 -10.19
C ASP A 71 10.93 -8.96 -10.16
N GLN A 72 10.33 -9.49 -9.08
CA GLN A 72 8.90 -9.32 -8.85
C GLN A 72 8.50 -7.83 -8.76
N THR A 73 9.33 -7.01 -8.11
CA THR A 73 9.12 -5.55 -8.03
C THR A 73 9.07 -4.91 -9.42
N ARG A 74 10.03 -5.22 -10.29
CA ARG A 74 10.09 -4.67 -11.65
C ARG A 74 8.91 -5.11 -12.50
N GLN A 75 8.52 -6.38 -12.41
CA GLN A 75 7.35 -6.91 -13.11
C GLN A 75 6.05 -6.23 -12.67
N ALA A 76 5.84 -6.08 -11.35
CA ALA A 76 4.68 -5.39 -10.82
C ALA A 76 4.67 -3.89 -11.18
N ALA A 77 5.82 -3.23 -11.15
CA ALA A 77 5.98 -1.84 -11.55
C ALA A 77 5.67 -1.63 -13.04
N GLU A 78 6.15 -2.53 -13.91
CA GLU A 78 5.86 -2.47 -15.32
C GLU A 78 4.36 -2.65 -15.61
N ALA A 79 3.71 -3.60 -14.95
CA ALA A 79 2.27 -3.76 -15.07
C ALA A 79 1.53 -2.48 -14.63
N LEU A 80 1.91 -1.88 -13.49
CA LEU A 80 1.29 -0.63 -13.00
C LEU A 80 1.49 0.57 -13.93
N ARG A 81 2.58 0.61 -14.72
CA ARG A 81 2.75 1.63 -15.78
C ARG A 81 1.70 1.51 -16.87
N GLN A 82 1.21 0.30 -17.13
CA GLN A 82 0.17 0.02 -18.14
C GLN A 82 -1.26 0.28 -17.63
N ALA A 83 -1.44 0.75 -16.40
CA ALA A 83 -2.75 1.10 -15.87
C ALA A 83 -3.48 2.10 -16.80
N PRO A 84 -4.82 2.05 -16.87
CA PRO A 84 -5.59 3.04 -17.61
C PRO A 84 -5.22 4.47 -17.24
N VAL A 85 -5.31 5.38 -18.20
CA VAL A 85 -5.00 6.80 -17.98
C VAL A 85 -5.92 7.37 -16.93
N GLY A 86 -5.36 8.02 -15.90
CA GLY A 86 -6.11 8.56 -14.77
C GLY A 86 -6.50 7.55 -13.70
N ALA A 87 -6.29 6.24 -13.91
CA ALA A 87 -6.54 5.23 -12.87
C ALA A 87 -5.60 5.41 -11.67
N LEU A 88 -6.12 5.20 -10.47
CA LEU A 88 -5.32 5.14 -9.26
C LEU A 88 -4.44 3.89 -9.28
N ARG A 89 -3.13 4.06 -9.08
CA ARG A 89 -2.15 2.96 -9.07
C ARG A 89 -1.77 2.61 -7.64
N VAL A 90 -2.14 1.40 -7.23
CA VAL A 90 -1.93 0.91 -5.87
C VAL A 90 -1.03 -0.32 -5.88
N LEU A 91 0.04 -0.25 -5.10
CA LEU A 91 0.78 -1.43 -4.69
C LEU A 91 0.21 -1.93 -3.36
N ALA A 92 -0.06 -3.22 -3.25
CA ALA A 92 -0.41 -3.87 -2.00
C ALA A 92 0.71 -4.84 -1.56
N CYS A 93 1.21 -4.69 -0.34
CA CYS A 93 2.17 -5.62 0.27
C CYS A 93 1.96 -5.67 1.78
N HIS A 94 2.40 -6.76 2.42
CA HIS A 94 2.15 -6.93 3.86
C HIS A 94 3.01 -6.01 4.72
N HIS A 95 4.33 -5.95 4.47
CA HIS A 95 5.25 -5.15 5.28
C HIS A 95 5.45 -3.76 4.65
N PRO A 96 5.48 -2.69 5.45
CA PRO A 96 5.90 -1.37 4.99
C PRO A 96 7.29 -1.45 4.35
N LEU A 97 7.44 -0.95 3.12
CA LEU A 97 8.71 -1.06 2.36
C LEU A 97 9.81 -0.18 2.93
N VAL A 98 9.43 0.95 3.53
CA VAL A 98 10.33 1.96 4.08
C VAL A 98 9.91 2.24 5.52
N GLU A 99 10.89 2.36 6.42
CA GLU A 99 10.64 2.87 7.76
C GLU A 99 10.54 4.40 7.71
N MET A 100 9.49 4.92 8.30
CA MET A 100 9.18 6.35 8.23
C MET A 100 9.06 6.94 9.63
N ILE A 101 9.60 8.14 9.82
CA ILE A 101 9.40 8.90 11.05
C ILE A 101 7.90 9.21 11.19
N GLY A 102 7.33 8.90 12.34
CA GLY A 102 5.90 9.08 12.62
C GLY A 102 5.03 7.85 12.30
N ALA A 103 5.61 6.78 11.72
CA ALA A 103 4.96 5.47 11.62
C ALA A 103 5.55 4.47 12.63
N PRO A 104 4.80 3.43 13.02
CA PRO A 104 5.36 2.36 13.85
C PRO A 104 6.51 1.66 13.15
N MET A 105 7.69 1.66 13.77
CA MET A 105 8.89 1.00 13.24
C MET A 105 8.81 -0.51 13.49
N THR A 106 8.91 -1.30 12.43
CA THR A 106 8.84 -2.77 12.49
C THR A 106 10.15 -3.46 12.12
N GLY A 107 11.14 -2.66 11.78
CA GLY A 107 12.43 -3.08 11.27
C GLY A 107 12.43 -3.26 9.74
N GLU A 108 13.53 -2.90 9.17
CA GLU A 108 13.77 -2.78 7.74
C GLU A 108 13.33 -4.01 6.93
N VAL A 109 12.54 -3.78 5.91
CA VAL A 109 12.30 -4.75 4.83
C VAL A 109 13.55 -4.80 3.95
N LYS A 110 14.17 -5.96 3.84
CA LYS A 110 15.36 -6.11 2.99
C LYS A 110 15.03 -5.76 1.54
N ARG A 111 15.74 -4.81 0.95
CA ARG A 111 15.52 -4.21 -0.38
C ARG A 111 14.24 -3.35 -0.51
N GLY A 112 13.59 -3.01 0.60
CA GLY A 112 12.34 -2.27 0.61
C GLY A 112 12.48 -0.87 0.01
N GLU A 113 13.54 -0.14 0.38
CA GLU A 113 13.81 1.21 -0.14
C GLU A 113 14.06 1.21 -1.67
N ALA A 114 14.82 0.23 -2.17
CA ALA A 114 15.04 0.07 -3.61
C ALA A 114 13.72 -0.24 -4.34
N ALA A 115 12.86 -1.09 -3.76
CA ALA A 115 11.56 -1.40 -4.32
C ALA A 115 10.62 -0.18 -4.30
N ALA A 116 10.59 0.57 -3.20
CA ALA A 116 9.78 1.78 -3.09
C ALA A 116 10.17 2.82 -4.17
N ARG A 117 11.46 2.96 -4.46
CA ARG A 117 11.97 3.81 -5.55
C ARG A 117 11.45 3.35 -6.92
N ILE A 118 11.56 2.06 -7.24
CA ILE A 118 11.07 1.48 -8.50
C ILE A 118 9.56 1.73 -8.67
N PHE A 119 8.77 1.58 -7.60
CA PHE A 119 7.33 1.83 -7.66
C PHE A 119 7.01 3.32 -7.80
N ALA A 120 7.72 4.20 -7.10
CA ALA A 120 7.55 5.64 -7.24
C ALA A 120 7.84 6.11 -8.69
N GLU A 121 8.92 5.60 -9.31
CA GLU A 121 9.27 5.84 -10.71
C GLU A 121 8.21 5.26 -11.68
N ALA A 122 7.53 4.20 -11.30
CA ALA A 122 6.43 3.62 -12.08
C ALA A 122 5.11 4.40 -11.93
N GLY A 123 5.07 5.43 -11.09
CA GLY A 123 3.89 6.26 -10.88
C GLY A 123 2.88 5.65 -9.90
N VAL A 124 3.31 4.72 -9.05
CA VAL A 124 2.49 4.23 -7.95
C VAL A 124 2.16 5.37 -7.01
N GLU A 125 0.87 5.57 -6.72
CA GLU A 125 0.40 6.65 -5.85
C GLU A 125 0.25 6.17 -4.41
N LEU A 126 -0.26 4.95 -4.19
CA LEU A 126 -0.41 4.35 -2.87
C LEU A 126 0.40 3.05 -2.74
N ILE A 127 1.10 2.90 -1.62
CA ILE A 127 1.68 1.64 -1.15
C ILE A 127 0.88 1.22 0.09
N ALA A 128 -0.12 0.37 -0.11
CA ALA A 128 -0.99 -0.13 0.95
C ALA A 128 -0.33 -1.29 1.70
N THR A 129 -0.26 -1.18 3.02
CA THR A 129 0.44 -2.13 3.89
C THR A 129 -0.38 -2.49 5.14
N GLY A 130 -0.08 -3.67 5.69
CA GLY A 130 -0.57 -4.13 6.99
C GLY A 130 0.54 -4.16 8.04
N HIS A 131 0.69 -5.27 8.73
CA HIS A 131 1.75 -5.66 9.65
C HIS A 131 1.88 -4.83 10.94
N VAL A 132 1.81 -3.52 10.87
CA VAL A 132 2.02 -2.60 12.01
C VAL A 132 0.81 -2.51 12.92
N HIS A 133 -0.38 -2.81 12.42
CA HIS A 133 -1.67 -2.77 13.12
C HIS A 133 -2.09 -1.37 13.61
N VAL A 134 -1.53 -0.33 13.03
CA VAL A 134 -1.86 1.07 13.32
C VAL A 134 -2.10 1.79 12.00
N PRO A 135 -3.23 2.53 11.86
CA PRO A 135 -3.47 3.33 10.67
C PRO A 135 -2.48 4.49 10.54
N PHE A 136 -2.01 4.72 9.33
CA PHE A 136 -1.23 5.90 8.98
C PHE A 136 -1.29 6.17 7.47
N ALA A 137 -1.06 7.42 7.08
CA ALA A 137 -0.80 7.79 5.69
C ALA A 137 0.30 8.85 5.65
N LEU A 138 1.45 8.50 5.06
CA LEU A 138 2.66 9.31 5.07
C LEU A 138 3.29 9.40 3.68
N PRO A 139 3.77 10.58 3.25
CA PRO A 139 4.44 10.73 1.97
C PRO A 139 5.79 10.01 1.96
N ILE A 140 6.07 9.30 0.87
CA ILE A 140 7.38 8.77 0.53
C ILE A 140 7.95 9.62 -0.61
N SER A 141 8.83 10.55 -0.28
CA SER A 141 9.51 11.39 -1.27
C SER A 141 10.78 10.70 -1.73
N LEU A 142 10.84 10.30 -2.99
CA LEU A 142 11.99 9.64 -3.61
C LEU A 142 12.38 10.41 -4.88
N ALA A 143 13.36 11.29 -4.77
CA ALA A 143 13.72 12.26 -5.81
C ALA A 143 12.51 13.14 -6.20
N ASP A 144 12.18 13.20 -7.50
CA ASP A 144 11.06 14.00 -8.02
C ASP A 144 9.69 13.27 -7.93
N HIS A 145 9.65 12.12 -7.27
CA HIS A 145 8.45 11.28 -7.17
C HIS A 145 7.91 11.25 -5.74
N CYS A 146 6.60 11.36 -5.59
CA CYS A 146 5.90 11.20 -4.34
C CYS A 146 4.90 10.03 -4.46
N SER A 147 5.02 9.08 -3.56
CA SER A 147 4.04 8.03 -3.28
C SER A 147 3.61 8.16 -1.83
N TYR A 148 2.50 7.53 -1.45
CA TYR A 148 2.06 7.53 -0.06
C TYR A 148 2.11 6.12 0.51
N ALA A 149 2.82 5.93 1.62
CA ALA A 149 2.70 4.73 2.43
C ALA A 149 1.43 4.82 3.26
N VAL A 150 0.54 3.84 3.09
CA VAL A 150 -0.74 3.77 3.80
C VAL A 150 -0.76 2.46 4.58
N GLY A 151 -0.68 2.57 5.90
CA GLY A 151 -0.85 1.44 6.80
C GLY A 151 -2.28 1.31 7.28
N CYS A 152 -2.75 0.07 7.43
CA CYS A 152 -4.05 -0.18 8.04
C CYS A 152 -3.92 -0.74 9.45
N GLY A 153 -5.00 -0.61 10.23
CA GLY A 153 -5.13 -1.30 11.50
C GLY A 153 -5.34 -2.79 11.34
N THR A 154 -5.88 -3.42 12.35
CA THR A 154 -6.22 -4.85 12.33
C THR A 154 -7.68 -5.04 12.68
N LEU A 155 -8.32 -6.05 12.11
CA LEU A 155 -9.65 -6.51 12.52
C LEU A 155 -9.56 -7.67 13.53
N SER A 156 -8.35 -8.00 13.99
CA SER A 156 -8.10 -9.05 14.99
C SER A 156 -7.90 -8.46 16.38
N HIS A 157 -7.90 -9.32 17.39
CA HIS A 157 -7.62 -8.96 18.79
C HIS A 157 -6.16 -8.55 19.07
N ARG A 158 -5.30 -8.51 18.05
CA ARG A 158 -3.89 -8.09 18.19
C ARG A 158 -3.74 -6.58 18.05
N GLU A 159 -4.32 -5.85 18.96
CA GLU A 159 -4.18 -4.40 19.05
C GLU A 159 -2.74 -4.01 19.43
N ARG A 160 -2.24 -2.95 18.82
CA ARG A 160 -0.91 -2.36 19.10
C ARG A 160 -1.02 -0.87 19.41
N GLY A 161 -1.93 -0.53 20.33
CA GLY A 161 -2.17 0.86 20.74
C GLY A 161 -3.15 1.61 19.84
N ALA A 162 -3.83 0.90 18.92
CA ALA A 162 -4.96 1.41 18.15
C ALA A 162 -6.10 0.39 18.19
N PRO A 163 -7.37 0.82 18.20
CA PRO A 163 -8.52 -0.09 18.17
C PRO A 163 -8.56 -0.87 16.85
N PRO A 164 -9.35 -1.97 16.79
CA PRO A 164 -9.60 -2.67 15.54
C PRO A 164 -10.09 -1.69 14.47
N SER A 165 -9.47 -1.72 13.30
CA SER A 165 -9.76 -0.71 12.27
C SER A 165 -9.40 -1.19 10.87
N PHE A 166 -10.01 -0.56 9.87
CA PHE A 166 -9.68 -0.68 8.46
C PHE A 166 -9.65 0.69 7.80
N ASN A 167 -9.05 0.80 6.63
CA ASN A 167 -9.07 2.05 5.86
C ASN A 167 -10.13 1.99 4.76
N GLN A 168 -10.95 3.04 4.67
CA GLN A 168 -11.72 3.36 3.49
C GLN A 168 -10.89 4.32 2.63
N ILE A 169 -10.79 4.06 1.33
CA ILE A 169 -10.01 4.87 0.40
C ILE A 169 -10.92 5.34 -0.72
N ASP A 170 -11.11 6.65 -0.78
CA ASP A 170 -11.87 7.33 -1.83
C ASP A 170 -10.91 8.22 -2.64
N TRP A 171 -11.16 8.41 -3.93
CA TRP A 171 -10.33 9.28 -4.76
C TRP A 171 -11.12 9.99 -5.84
N ASP A 172 -10.62 11.13 -6.23
CA ASP A 172 -11.03 11.91 -7.39
C ASP A 172 -9.83 12.21 -8.31
N ALA A 173 -9.94 13.13 -9.23
CA ALA A 173 -8.84 13.49 -10.12
C ALA A 173 -7.66 14.19 -9.42
N LEU A 174 -7.89 14.79 -8.25
CA LEU A 174 -6.92 15.66 -7.57
C LEU A 174 -6.45 15.12 -6.22
N HIS A 175 -7.26 14.29 -5.55
CA HIS A 175 -7.00 13.86 -4.19
C HIS A 175 -7.33 12.40 -3.99
N ILE A 176 -6.64 11.81 -3.01
CA ILE A 176 -6.96 10.53 -2.39
C ILE A 176 -7.32 10.84 -0.94
N THR A 177 -8.46 10.37 -0.49
CA THR A 177 -8.88 10.47 0.91
C THR A 177 -8.78 9.09 1.54
N VAL A 178 -7.96 8.96 2.57
CA VAL A 178 -7.84 7.75 3.38
C VAL A 178 -8.52 8.02 4.72
N THR A 179 -9.56 7.26 5.03
CA THR A 179 -10.29 7.34 6.30
C THR A 179 -10.06 6.05 7.09
N ALA A 180 -9.40 6.16 8.24
CA ALA A 180 -9.31 5.05 9.18
C ALA A 180 -10.65 4.92 9.91
N MET A 181 -11.32 3.77 9.72
CA MET A 181 -12.56 3.41 10.36
C MET A 181 -12.25 2.55 11.57
N ALA A 182 -12.36 3.11 12.77
CA ALA A 182 -12.07 2.44 14.04
C ALA A 182 -13.31 1.83 14.69
N TRP A 183 -13.14 0.68 15.33
CA TRP A 183 -14.22 0.06 16.12
C TRP A 183 -14.40 0.82 17.44
N ILE A 184 -15.54 1.49 17.60
CA ILE A 184 -15.88 2.28 18.77
C ILE A 184 -17.19 1.75 19.35
N GLY A 185 -17.07 1.08 20.50
CA GLY A 185 -18.22 0.48 21.18
C GLY A 185 -18.80 -0.70 20.40
N ASP A 186 -19.71 -0.47 19.46
CA ASP A 186 -20.46 -1.49 18.73
C ASP A 186 -20.46 -1.34 17.20
N ARG A 187 -19.74 -0.31 16.69
CA ARG A 187 -19.69 -0.02 15.25
C ARG A 187 -18.36 0.58 14.80
N PHE A 188 -18.12 0.63 13.50
CA PHE A 188 -17.01 1.36 12.93
C PHE A 188 -17.38 2.82 12.69
N GLU A 189 -16.52 3.73 13.16
CA GLU A 189 -16.65 5.16 12.99
C GLU A 189 -15.36 5.76 12.41
N PRO A 190 -15.43 6.87 11.67
CA PRO A 190 -14.23 7.60 11.25
C PRO A 190 -13.42 8.07 12.45
N ASP A 191 -12.13 7.73 12.50
CA ASP A 191 -11.19 8.12 13.56
C ASP A 191 -10.15 9.12 13.04
N GLN A 192 -9.48 8.79 11.93
CA GLN A 192 -8.48 9.64 11.30
C GLN A 192 -8.76 9.77 9.81
N VAL A 193 -8.55 10.96 9.27
CA VAL A 193 -8.73 11.24 7.84
C VAL A 193 -7.50 11.94 7.29
N TRP A 194 -6.95 11.40 6.21
CA TRP A 194 -5.85 12.01 5.45
C TRP A 194 -6.32 12.36 4.06
N ARG A 195 -6.09 13.59 3.63
CA ARG A 195 -6.33 14.05 2.27
C ARG A 195 -5.01 14.25 1.57
N LEU A 196 -4.73 13.41 0.60
CA LEU A 196 -3.45 13.29 -0.07
C LEU A 196 -3.60 13.81 -1.52
N PRO A 197 -2.79 14.79 -1.97
CA PRO A 197 -2.84 15.22 -3.36
C PRO A 197 -2.43 14.10 -4.30
N ARG A 198 -3.20 13.90 -5.38
CA ARG A 198 -2.86 12.94 -6.42
C ARG A 198 -1.72 13.46 -7.31
N ARG A 199 -0.90 12.54 -7.74
CA ARG A 199 0.07 12.82 -8.79
C ARG A 199 -0.67 13.07 -10.11
N GLN A 200 -0.37 14.18 -10.78
CA GLN A 200 -0.89 14.42 -12.11
C GLN A 200 -0.36 13.36 -13.07
N ASP A 201 -1.26 12.66 -13.76
CA ASP A 201 -0.86 11.69 -14.78
C ASP A 201 -0.39 12.46 -16.02
N THR A 202 0.91 12.44 -16.27
CA THR A 202 1.53 13.16 -17.40
C THR A 202 1.06 12.66 -18.77
N ARG A 203 0.32 11.57 -18.83
CA ARG A 203 -0.35 11.06 -20.05
C ARG A 203 -1.67 11.78 -20.33
N LEU A 204 -2.23 12.50 -19.33
CA LEU A 204 -3.39 13.38 -19.55
C LEU A 204 -2.92 14.70 -20.16
N PRO A 205 -3.68 15.29 -21.10
CA PRO A 205 -3.44 16.66 -21.53
C PRO A 205 -3.52 17.59 -20.30
N ALA A 206 -2.63 18.57 -20.22
CA ALA A 206 -2.65 19.55 -19.14
C ALA A 206 -4.05 20.18 -19.10
N THR A 207 -4.75 20.00 -18.00
CA THR A 207 -6.04 20.70 -17.78
C THR A 207 -5.74 22.19 -17.76
N ALA A 208 -6.41 22.95 -18.62
CA ALA A 208 -6.31 24.42 -18.59
C ALA A 208 -6.63 24.88 -17.15
N PRO A 209 -5.87 25.86 -16.62
CA PRO A 209 -6.13 26.37 -15.28
C PRO A 209 -7.58 26.86 -15.20
N ASP A 210 -8.27 26.46 -14.12
CA ASP A 210 -9.66 26.89 -13.88
C ASP A 210 -9.70 28.43 -13.88
N PRO A 211 -10.42 29.06 -14.82
CA PRO A 211 -10.49 30.52 -14.92
C PRO A 211 -11.01 31.20 -13.64
N ASN A 212 -11.68 30.43 -12.75
CA ASN A 212 -12.14 30.95 -11.46
C ASN A 212 -11.04 31.04 -10.39
N GLN A 213 -9.89 30.38 -10.56
CA GLN A 213 -8.75 30.49 -9.63
C GLN A 213 -7.86 31.70 -9.94
N ALA A 214 -7.84 32.20 -11.15
CA ALA A 214 -7.06 33.40 -11.53
C ALA A 214 -7.54 34.69 -10.82
N GLY A 215 -8.83 34.78 -10.47
CA GLY A 215 -9.38 35.94 -9.78
C GLY A 215 -9.13 36.00 -8.27
N ALA A 216 -8.64 34.95 -7.65
CA ALA A 216 -8.42 34.91 -6.20
C ALA A 216 -7.02 35.44 -5.79
N MET A 217 -6.04 35.41 -6.70
CA MET A 217 -4.66 35.89 -6.41
C MET A 217 -4.53 37.40 -6.60
N GLU A 218 -5.39 38.05 -7.38
CA GLU A 218 -5.31 39.50 -7.62
C GLU A 218 -5.94 40.33 -6.49
N LYS A 219 -6.75 39.73 -5.63
CA LYS A 219 -7.38 40.42 -4.46
C LYS A 219 -6.56 40.36 -3.18
N ALA A 220 -5.42 39.69 -3.16
CA ALA A 220 -4.51 39.57 -1.98
C ALA A 220 -3.29 40.50 -2.06
N ALA A 221 -3.20 41.39 -3.06
CA ALA A 221 -2.06 42.26 -3.29
C ALA A 221 -2.48 43.75 -3.39
N VAL A 222 -3.47 44.16 -2.56
CA VAL A 222 -3.76 45.60 -2.32
C VAL A 222 -3.84 45.86 -0.83
#